data_325b7bfc4d5320eca278e3b8a7bcfa93
#
_entry.id   325b7bfc4d5320eca278e3b8a7bcfa93
#
_cell.length_a   1.000
_cell.length_b   1.000
_cell.length_c   1.000
_cell.angle_alpha   90.00
_cell.angle_beta   90.00
_cell.angle_gamma   90.00
#
_symmetry.space_group_name_H-M   'P 1'
#
loop_
_entity.id
_entity.type
_entity.pdbx_description
1 polymer ?
#
loop_
_entity_poly.entity_id
_entity_poly.type
_entity_poly.pdbx_seq_one_letter_code
_entity_poly.pdbx_strand_id
1 'polypeptide(L)'
;EAPKINTEERTIWDERTMLAALQTIENPALHLAVHLSMILSLREGEILGLQPGDLDFDAADGRGTITVNKAMQRADKVALSKIDPSQIYHIFPDQREGSSSALVLKKPKTKKSSRTLYLTRPLKEELLAWLEKLRQDELAMDGRYRNCGQLFRLPNGMPVAPEALSKWYRTWR
;
A
#
# COMPACT_ATOMS: atom_id res chain seq x y z
N GLU A 1 20.59 -18.54 28.63
CA GLU A 1 19.16 -18.25 28.93
C GLU A 1 18.60 -17.47 27.73
N ALA A 2 17.51 -17.96 27.15
CA ALA A 2 16.85 -17.25 26.04
C ALA A 2 16.19 -15.98 26.59
N PRO A 3 16.26 -14.83 25.90
CA PRO A 3 15.63 -13.61 26.37
C PRO A 3 14.12 -13.82 26.51
N LYS A 4 13.57 -13.46 27.68
CA LYS A 4 12.12 -13.48 27.92
C LYS A 4 11.47 -12.43 27.01
N ILE A 5 10.72 -12.90 26.03
CA ILE A 5 9.89 -12.02 25.19
C ILE A 5 8.68 -11.62 26.05
N ASN A 6 8.64 -10.38 26.49
CA ASN A 6 7.45 -9.79 27.07
C ASN A 6 6.43 -9.64 25.93
N THR A 7 5.53 -10.59 25.78
CA THR A 7 4.36 -10.46 24.89
C THR A 7 3.32 -9.62 25.62
N GLU A 8 3.30 -8.31 25.32
CA GLU A 8 2.12 -7.51 25.66
C GLU A 8 0.90 -8.14 24.97
N GLU A 9 -0.17 -8.38 25.71
CA GLU A 9 -1.43 -8.83 25.15
C GLU A 9 -1.90 -7.81 24.13
N ARG A 10 -2.00 -8.24 22.87
CA ARG A 10 -2.49 -7.38 21.79
C ARG A 10 -4.00 -7.25 21.92
N THR A 11 -4.48 -6.04 22.13
CA THR A 11 -5.92 -5.76 22.11
C THR A 11 -6.45 -5.98 20.70
N ILE A 12 -7.42 -6.87 20.55
CA ILE A 12 -8.15 -7.10 19.31
C ILE A 12 -9.33 -6.14 19.30
N TRP A 13 -9.43 -5.31 18.27
CA TRP A 13 -10.55 -4.38 18.12
C TRP A 13 -11.78 -5.13 17.62
N ASP A 14 -12.92 -4.83 18.20
CA ASP A 14 -14.21 -5.24 17.66
C ASP A 14 -14.62 -4.38 16.46
N GLU A 15 -15.68 -4.77 15.76
CA GLU A 15 -16.17 -4.08 14.57
C GLU A 15 -16.51 -2.60 14.86
N ARG A 16 -17.15 -2.33 16.00
CA ARG A 16 -17.54 -0.98 16.40
C ARG A 16 -16.30 -0.07 16.59
N THR A 17 -15.29 -0.59 17.25
CA THR A 17 -14.02 0.11 17.47
C THR A 17 -13.30 0.36 16.15
N MET A 18 -13.29 -0.64 15.24
CA MET A 18 -12.69 -0.48 13.91
C MET A 18 -13.37 0.59 13.08
N LEU A 19 -14.70 0.60 13.04
CA LEU A 19 -15.48 1.63 12.31
C LEU A 19 -15.29 3.02 12.92
N ALA A 20 -15.32 3.14 14.25
CA ALA A 20 -15.06 4.41 14.92
C ALA A 20 -13.65 4.93 14.64
N ALA A 21 -12.64 4.04 14.64
CA ALA A 21 -11.26 4.38 14.31
C ALA A 21 -11.15 4.94 12.88
N LEU A 22 -11.75 4.28 11.89
CA LEU A 22 -11.75 4.78 10.50
C LEU A 22 -12.29 6.20 10.40
N GLN A 23 -13.38 6.53 11.11
CA GLN A 23 -13.99 7.87 11.08
C GLN A 23 -13.09 8.99 11.61
N THR A 24 -12.04 8.66 12.36
CA THR A 24 -11.10 9.65 12.91
C THR A 24 -9.87 9.90 12.02
N ILE A 25 -9.71 9.16 10.93
CA ILE A 25 -8.55 9.28 10.04
C ILE A 25 -8.82 10.39 9.00
N GLU A 26 -8.17 11.53 9.16
CA GLU A 26 -8.32 12.68 8.25
C GLU A 26 -7.47 12.54 6.97
N ASN A 27 -6.32 11.83 7.02
CA ASN A 27 -5.48 11.61 5.85
C ASN A 27 -6.10 10.57 4.92
N PRO A 28 -6.52 10.92 3.68
CA PRO A 28 -7.24 10.00 2.80
C PRO A 28 -6.44 8.77 2.40
N ALA A 29 -5.11 8.91 2.23
CA ALA A 29 -4.25 7.77 1.89
C ALA A 29 -4.13 6.80 3.08
N LEU A 30 -4.02 7.32 4.31
CA LEU A 30 -4.00 6.49 5.51
C LEU A 30 -5.37 5.82 5.72
N HIS A 31 -6.47 6.56 5.54
CA HIS A 31 -7.83 6.02 5.66
C HIS A 31 -8.00 4.81 4.73
N LEU A 32 -7.74 4.96 3.43
CA LEU A 32 -7.84 3.88 2.46
C LEU A 32 -6.89 2.71 2.80
N ALA A 33 -5.65 2.99 3.23
CA ALA A 33 -4.71 1.93 3.62
C ALA A 33 -5.20 1.12 4.82
N VAL A 34 -5.73 1.80 5.85
CA VAL A 34 -6.30 1.15 7.04
C VAL A 34 -7.57 0.37 6.67
N HIS A 35 -8.45 0.92 5.85
CA HIS A 35 -9.66 0.24 5.37
C HIS A 35 -9.31 -1.05 4.60
N LEU A 36 -8.37 -0.99 3.65
CA LEU A 36 -7.85 -2.17 2.94
C LEU A 36 -7.28 -3.23 3.90
N SER A 37 -6.52 -2.78 4.91
CA SER A 37 -5.97 -3.69 5.92
C SER A 37 -7.05 -4.37 6.75
N MET A 38 -8.05 -3.61 7.20
CA MET A 38 -9.14 -4.12 8.05
C MET A 38 -10.05 -5.10 7.29
N ILE A 39 -10.47 -4.75 6.08
CA ILE A 39 -11.46 -5.55 5.33
C ILE A 39 -10.83 -6.72 4.60
N LEU A 40 -9.65 -6.53 4.02
CA LEU A 40 -9.01 -7.52 3.15
C LEU A 40 -7.77 -8.16 3.78
N SER A 41 -7.42 -7.78 5.01
CA SER A 41 -6.23 -8.27 5.74
C SER A 41 -4.94 -8.11 4.94
N LEU A 42 -4.80 -7.00 4.20
CA LEU A 42 -3.61 -6.70 3.42
C LEU A 42 -2.49 -6.20 4.35
N ARG A 43 -1.28 -6.66 4.06
CA ARG A 43 -0.06 -6.16 4.73
C ARG A 43 0.35 -4.80 4.14
N GLU A 44 1.05 -3.99 4.93
CA GLU A 44 1.55 -2.67 4.50
C GLU A 44 2.24 -2.72 3.13
N GLY A 45 3.18 -3.64 2.95
CA GLY A 45 3.89 -3.78 1.67
C GLY A 45 2.99 -4.21 0.50
N GLU A 46 1.96 -5.01 0.75
CA GLU A 46 0.96 -5.40 -0.26
C GLU A 46 0.13 -4.17 -0.67
N ILE A 47 -0.35 -3.38 0.32
CA ILE A 47 -1.11 -2.15 0.10
C ILE A 47 -0.30 -1.17 -0.77
N LEU A 48 0.94 -0.88 -0.37
CA LEU A 48 1.81 0.03 -1.12
C LEU A 48 2.25 -0.52 -2.47
N GLY A 49 2.20 -1.85 -2.65
CA GLY A 49 2.49 -2.53 -3.90
C GLY A 49 1.37 -2.47 -4.93
N LEU A 50 0.14 -2.08 -4.54
CA LEU A 50 -1.01 -2.02 -5.43
C LEU A 50 -0.82 -0.98 -6.54
N GLN A 51 -1.34 -1.33 -7.71
CA GLN A 51 -1.39 -0.49 -8.90
C GLN A 51 -2.84 -0.38 -9.39
N PRO A 52 -3.24 0.66 -10.11
CA PRO A 52 -4.60 0.76 -10.66
C PRO A 52 -5.00 -0.46 -11.49
N GLY A 53 -4.08 -1.06 -12.23
CA GLY A 53 -4.33 -2.29 -13.01
C GLY A 53 -4.54 -3.57 -12.19
N ASP A 54 -4.39 -3.51 -10.87
CA ASP A 54 -4.75 -4.62 -9.98
C ASP A 54 -6.24 -4.61 -9.57
N LEU A 55 -6.97 -3.56 -9.96
CA LEU A 55 -8.38 -3.35 -9.67
C LEU A 55 -9.22 -3.68 -10.92
N ASP A 56 -10.25 -4.48 -10.74
CA ASP A 56 -11.27 -4.74 -11.76
C ASP A 56 -12.64 -4.48 -11.13
N PHE A 57 -13.24 -3.34 -11.46
CA PHE A 57 -14.50 -2.91 -10.86
C PHE A 57 -15.73 -3.57 -11.50
N ASP A 58 -15.59 -4.20 -12.67
CA ASP A 58 -16.67 -4.87 -13.40
C ASP A 58 -16.73 -6.36 -13.09
N ALA A 59 -15.66 -6.93 -12.55
CA ALA A 59 -15.58 -8.32 -12.15
C ALA A 59 -16.64 -8.68 -11.09
N ALA A 60 -16.98 -9.97 -11.01
CA ALA A 60 -17.88 -10.52 -10.00
C ALA A 60 -19.26 -9.83 -9.98
N ASP A 61 -19.90 -9.71 -11.16
CA ASP A 61 -21.23 -9.09 -11.35
C ASP A 61 -21.28 -7.64 -10.82
N GLY A 62 -20.20 -6.88 -11.07
CA GLY A 62 -20.08 -5.48 -10.68
C GLY A 62 -19.68 -5.23 -9.22
N ARG A 63 -19.46 -6.28 -8.42
CA ARG A 63 -18.90 -6.12 -7.07
C ARG A 63 -17.49 -5.54 -7.09
N GLY A 64 -16.69 -6.00 -8.03
CA GLY A 64 -15.29 -5.64 -8.20
C GLY A 64 -14.34 -6.57 -7.45
N THR A 65 -13.11 -6.62 -7.96
CA THR A 65 -12.03 -7.41 -7.37
C THR A 65 -10.74 -6.61 -7.27
N ILE A 66 -9.85 -7.07 -6.40
CA ILE A 66 -8.49 -6.59 -6.25
C ILE A 66 -7.53 -7.78 -6.28
N THR A 67 -6.49 -7.71 -7.10
CA THR A 67 -5.46 -8.75 -7.21
C THR A 67 -4.20 -8.33 -6.45
N VAL A 68 -3.82 -9.13 -5.47
CA VAL A 68 -2.62 -8.92 -4.64
C VAL A 68 -1.55 -9.90 -5.11
N ASN A 69 -0.55 -9.44 -5.82
CA ASN A 69 0.51 -10.28 -6.41
C ASN A 69 1.91 -9.68 -6.31
N LYS A 70 2.04 -8.58 -5.56
CA LYS A 70 3.31 -7.88 -5.37
C LYS A 70 3.33 -7.16 -4.03
N ALA A 71 4.51 -6.78 -3.58
CA ALA A 71 4.68 -6.00 -2.37
C ALA A 71 5.81 -4.98 -2.54
N MET A 72 5.60 -3.78 -2.03
CA MET A 72 6.62 -2.76 -1.94
C MET A 72 7.39 -2.90 -0.63
N GLN A 73 8.69 -2.71 -0.69
CA GLN A 73 9.56 -2.65 0.50
C GLN A 73 10.75 -1.74 0.24
N ARG A 74 11.35 -1.25 1.32
CA ARG A 74 12.69 -0.65 1.23
C ARG A 74 13.73 -1.74 1.38
N ALA A 75 14.77 -1.71 0.56
CA ALA A 75 15.85 -2.67 0.62
C ALA A 75 17.21 -1.96 0.44
N ASP A 76 18.23 -2.46 1.12
CA ASP A 76 19.61 -2.03 0.93
C ASP A 76 20.10 -2.35 -0.50
N LYS A 77 20.82 -1.41 -1.14
CA LYS A 77 21.28 -1.57 -2.52
C LYS A 77 22.30 -2.71 -2.69
N VAL A 78 23.13 -2.95 -1.69
CA VAL A 78 24.07 -4.08 -1.70
C VAL A 78 23.32 -5.40 -1.58
N ALA A 79 22.28 -5.45 -0.75
CA ALA A 79 21.41 -6.62 -0.67
C ALA A 79 20.64 -6.86 -1.98
N LEU A 80 20.17 -5.79 -2.64
CA LEU A 80 19.47 -5.88 -3.93
C LEU A 80 20.32 -6.47 -5.04
N SER A 81 21.64 -6.16 -5.08
CA SER A 81 22.55 -6.71 -6.09
C SER A 81 22.72 -8.24 -5.99
N LYS A 82 22.34 -8.84 -4.86
CA LYS A 82 22.41 -10.29 -4.61
C LYS A 82 21.07 -11.02 -4.82
N ILE A 83 20.00 -10.27 -5.06
CA ILE A 83 18.67 -10.85 -5.29
C ILE A 83 18.55 -11.23 -6.78
N ASP A 84 17.94 -12.38 -7.05
CA ASP A 84 17.57 -12.77 -8.42
C ASP A 84 16.69 -11.67 -9.06
N PRO A 85 17.12 -11.07 -10.18
CA PRO A 85 16.36 -10.01 -10.86
C PRO A 85 14.94 -10.42 -11.21
N SER A 86 14.68 -11.70 -11.44
CA SER A 86 13.34 -12.22 -11.72
C SER A 86 12.35 -12.04 -10.56
N GLN A 87 12.82 -11.80 -9.34
CA GLN A 87 12.01 -11.55 -8.16
C GLN A 87 11.62 -10.07 -8.01
N ILE A 88 12.20 -9.18 -8.82
CA ILE A 88 12.00 -7.73 -8.74
C ILE A 88 11.17 -7.29 -9.95
N TYR A 89 10.03 -6.64 -9.71
CA TYR A 89 9.24 -6.01 -10.77
C TYR A 89 9.79 -4.64 -11.14
N HIS A 90 10.16 -3.84 -10.12
CA HIS A 90 10.62 -2.47 -10.32
C HIS A 90 11.46 -1.99 -9.15
N ILE A 91 12.47 -1.16 -9.45
CA ILE A 91 13.25 -0.40 -8.48
C ILE A 91 12.94 1.08 -8.73
N PHE A 92 12.36 1.74 -7.74
CA PHE A 92 12.01 3.15 -7.86
C PHE A 92 13.26 4.03 -7.77
N PRO A 93 13.26 5.19 -8.46
CA PRO A 93 14.33 6.17 -8.34
C PRO A 93 14.53 6.59 -6.88
N ASP A 94 15.76 6.94 -6.55
CA ASP A 94 16.11 7.43 -5.22
C ASP A 94 15.28 8.68 -4.87
N GLN A 95 14.66 8.65 -3.72
CA GLN A 95 13.95 9.82 -3.17
C GLN A 95 14.89 10.85 -2.55
N ARG A 96 16.11 10.41 -2.24
CA ARG A 96 17.22 11.25 -1.74
C ARG A 96 18.50 10.82 -2.42
N GLU A 97 19.27 11.79 -2.90
CA GLU A 97 20.57 11.57 -3.48
C GLU A 97 21.50 10.87 -2.47
N GLY A 98 22.30 9.91 -2.92
CA GLY A 98 23.24 9.16 -2.08
C GLY A 98 22.61 8.15 -1.13
N SER A 99 21.30 7.83 -1.28
CA SER A 99 20.68 6.81 -0.46
C SER A 99 21.32 5.43 -0.64
N SER A 100 21.66 4.75 0.46
CA SER A 100 22.14 3.35 0.47
C SER A 100 21.03 2.33 0.24
N SER A 101 19.78 2.76 0.27
CA SER A 101 18.61 1.91 0.09
C SER A 101 17.69 2.43 -1.01
N ALA A 102 16.91 1.55 -1.63
CA ALA A 102 15.91 1.88 -2.63
C ALA A 102 14.53 1.30 -2.27
N LEU A 103 13.47 1.93 -2.79
CA LEU A 103 12.14 1.31 -2.80
C LEU A 103 12.09 0.31 -3.93
N VAL A 104 11.56 -0.87 -3.66
CA VAL A 104 11.45 -1.95 -4.64
C VAL A 104 10.08 -2.59 -4.61
N LEU A 105 9.58 -2.89 -5.78
CA LEU A 105 8.37 -3.68 -5.98
C LEU A 105 8.79 -5.11 -6.29
N LYS A 106 8.43 -6.04 -5.42
CA LYS A 106 8.85 -7.44 -5.48
C LYS A 106 7.69 -8.39 -5.67
N LYS A 107 8.00 -9.54 -6.27
CA LYS A 107 7.10 -10.69 -6.28
C LYS A 107 6.91 -11.22 -4.85
N PRO A 108 5.75 -11.81 -4.53
CA PRO A 108 5.56 -12.50 -3.28
C PRO A 108 6.49 -13.72 -3.18
N LYS A 109 6.91 -14.06 -1.96
CA LYS A 109 7.84 -15.20 -1.73
C LYS A 109 7.29 -16.54 -2.23
N THR A 110 5.97 -16.70 -2.26
CA THR A 110 5.32 -17.94 -2.68
C THR A 110 4.17 -17.65 -3.64
N LYS A 111 3.89 -18.57 -4.56
CA LYS A 111 2.73 -18.50 -5.48
C LYS A 111 1.40 -18.39 -4.72
N LYS A 112 1.28 -19.02 -3.54
CA LYS A 112 0.09 -18.95 -2.67
C LYS A 112 -0.17 -17.56 -2.09
N SER A 113 0.82 -16.67 -2.10
CA SER A 113 0.65 -15.28 -1.65
C SER A 113 -0.01 -14.38 -2.70
N SER A 114 -0.07 -14.84 -3.97
CA SER A 114 -0.87 -14.18 -5.00
C SER A 114 -2.32 -14.59 -4.85
N ARG A 115 -3.23 -13.61 -4.75
CA ARG A 115 -4.65 -13.86 -4.52
C ARG A 115 -5.50 -12.72 -5.08
N THR A 116 -6.73 -13.06 -5.50
CA THR A 116 -7.76 -12.09 -5.89
C THR A 116 -8.84 -12.09 -4.82
N LEU A 117 -9.22 -10.91 -4.36
CA LEU A 117 -10.20 -10.69 -3.30
C LEU A 117 -11.36 -9.87 -3.83
N TYR A 118 -12.57 -10.12 -3.32
CA TYR A 118 -13.75 -9.33 -3.65
C TYR A 118 -13.75 -8.02 -2.87
N LEU A 119 -14.18 -6.95 -3.52
CA LEU A 119 -14.37 -5.65 -2.87
C LEU A 119 -15.72 -5.63 -2.15
N THR A 120 -15.78 -5.01 -0.98
CA THR A 120 -17.03 -4.55 -0.39
C THR A 120 -17.48 -3.28 -1.10
N ARG A 121 -18.79 -3.00 -1.11
CA ARG A 121 -19.31 -1.80 -1.77
C ARG A 121 -18.67 -0.51 -1.24
N PRO A 122 -18.56 -0.28 0.10
CA PRO A 122 -17.90 0.92 0.61
C PRO A 122 -16.44 1.05 0.15
N LEU A 123 -15.68 -0.06 0.15
CA LEU A 123 -14.28 -0.05 -0.27
C LEU A 123 -14.14 0.23 -1.78
N LYS A 124 -15.05 -0.30 -2.61
CA LYS A 124 -15.09 0.00 -4.05
C LYS A 124 -15.36 1.49 -4.29
N GLU A 125 -16.34 2.07 -3.60
CA GLU A 125 -16.67 3.50 -3.71
C GLU A 125 -15.48 4.38 -3.29
N GLU A 126 -14.80 4.02 -2.20
CA GLU A 126 -13.60 4.75 -1.75
C GLU A 126 -12.43 4.62 -2.74
N LEU A 127 -12.20 3.44 -3.32
CA LEU A 127 -11.16 3.25 -4.34
C LEU A 127 -11.43 4.08 -5.60
N LEU A 128 -12.68 4.17 -6.04
CA LEU A 128 -13.07 5.02 -7.18
C LEU A 128 -12.82 6.50 -6.87
N ALA A 129 -13.21 6.97 -5.69
CA ALA A 129 -12.96 8.35 -5.25
C ALA A 129 -11.45 8.63 -5.14
N TRP A 130 -10.66 7.66 -4.66
CA TRP A 130 -9.21 7.77 -4.59
C TRP A 130 -8.55 7.88 -5.97
N LEU A 131 -8.98 7.07 -6.95
CA LEU A 131 -8.49 7.16 -8.32
C LEU A 131 -8.80 8.52 -8.95
N GLU A 132 -9.99 9.06 -8.71
CA GLU A 132 -10.35 10.40 -9.19
C GLU A 132 -9.47 11.49 -8.54
N LYS A 133 -9.21 11.38 -7.22
CA LYS A 133 -8.26 12.26 -6.55
C LYS A 133 -6.87 12.21 -7.18
N LEU A 134 -6.35 11.02 -7.46
CA LEU A 134 -5.05 10.87 -8.11
C LEU A 134 -5.00 11.53 -9.51
N ARG A 135 -6.11 11.45 -10.26
CA ARG A 135 -6.25 12.12 -11.55
C ARG A 135 -6.22 13.65 -11.39
N GLN A 136 -6.89 14.17 -10.37
CA GLN A 136 -6.88 15.61 -10.06
C GLN A 136 -5.49 16.10 -9.64
N ASP A 137 -4.78 15.34 -8.80
CA ASP A 137 -3.41 15.65 -8.38
C ASP A 137 -2.48 15.73 -9.63
N GLU A 138 -2.63 14.80 -10.58
CA GLU A 138 -1.86 14.77 -11.82
C GLU A 138 -2.13 16.03 -12.67
N LEU A 139 -3.39 16.41 -12.86
CA LEU A 139 -3.77 17.61 -13.58
C LEU A 139 -3.25 18.90 -12.91
N ALA A 140 -3.28 18.96 -11.59
CA ALA A 140 -2.83 20.14 -10.83
C ALA A 140 -1.31 20.38 -10.92
N MET A 141 -0.52 19.35 -11.22
CA MET A 141 0.94 19.44 -11.27
C MET A 141 1.50 19.92 -12.63
N ASP A 142 0.66 20.09 -13.64
CA ASP A 142 1.00 20.70 -14.94
C ASP A 142 2.33 20.18 -15.53
N GLY A 143 2.40 18.89 -15.84
CA GLY A 143 3.58 18.23 -16.43
C GLY A 143 4.74 17.94 -15.47
N ARG A 144 4.69 18.40 -14.23
CA ARG A 144 5.68 18.08 -13.18
C ARG A 144 5.37 16.80 -12.41
N TYR A 145 4.23 16.18 -12.69
CA TYR A 145 3.80 14.94 -12.06
C TYR A 145 4.67 13.76 -12.50
N ARG A 146 5.18 13.01 -11.53
CA ARG A 146 6.00 11.82 -11.77
C ARG A 146 5.22 10.56 -11.48
N ASN A 147 4.34 10.15 -12.38
CA ASN A 147 3.52 8.97 -12.18
C ASN A 147 4.38 7.70 -12.01
N CYS A 148 4.48 7.24 -10.78
CA CYS A 148 5.22 6.02 -10.44
C CYS A 148 4.45 4.73 -10.72
N GLY A 149 3.20 4.81 -11.17
CA GLY A 149 2.34 3.65 -11.44
C GLY A 149 1.67 3.01 -10.23
N GLN A 150 1.99 3.44 -8.99
CA GLN A 150 1.41 2.88 -7.78
C GLN A 150 0.04 3.50 -7.46
N LEU A 151 -0.82 2.74 -6.77
CA LEU A 151 -2.09 3.25 -6.26
C LEU A 151 -1.86 4.26 -5.13
N PHE A 152 -0.89 4.00 -4.24
CA PHE A 152 -0.52 4.89 -3.16
C PHE A 152 0.62 5.82 -3.58
N ARG A 153 0.26 7.03 -3.97
CA ARG A 153 1.15 8.09 -4.47
C ARG A 153 0.99 9.36 -3.65
N LEU A 154 2.08 10.11 -3.55
CA LEU A 154 2.07 11.48 -3.07
C LEU A 154 1.45 12.41 -4.15
N PRO A 155 1.04 13.65 -3.80
CA PRO A 155 0.48 14.58 -4.78
C PRO A 155 1.38 14.89 -5.98
N ASN A 156 2.69 14.70 -5.85
CA ASN A 156 3.66 14.84 -6.94
C ASN A 156 3.85 13.57 -7.79
N GLY A 157 3.07 12.52 -7.54
CA GLY A 157 3.11 11.24 -8.27
C GLY A 157 4.16 10.24 -7.78
N MET A 158 5.03 10.62 -6.84
CA MET A 158 6.03 9.70 -6.28
C MET A 158 5.37 8.67 -5.35
N PRO A 159 5.94 7.45 -5.21
CA PRO A 159 5.34 6.41 -4.38
C PRO A 159 5.38 6.80 -2.89
N VAL A 160 4.34 6.44 -2.16
CA VAL A 160 4.34 6.50 -0.70
C VAL A 160 5.29 5.42 -0.18
N ALA A 161 6.31 5.83 0.57
CA ALA A 161 7.26 4.90 1.18
C ALA A 161 6.66 4.24 2.44
N PRO A 162 7.04 3.00 2.79
CA PRO A 162 6.57 2.33 4.03
C PRO A 162 6.76 3.19 5.27
N GLU A 163 7.90 3.87 5.38
CA GLU A 163 8.19 4.73 6.53
C GLU A 163 7.22 5.92 6.64
N ALA A 164 6.73 6.43 5.51
CA ALA A 164 5.75 7.52 5.49
C ALA A 164 4.39 7.01 5.98
N LEU A 165 3.91 5.87 5.49
CA LEU A 165 2.65 5.26 5.93
C LEU A 165 2.70 4.91 7.42
N SER A 166 3.78 4.26 7.85
CA SER A 166 4.01 3.94 9.28
C SER A 166 4.07 5.20 10.16
N LYS A 167 4.63 6.31 9.65
CA LYS A 167 4.66 7.59 10.36
C LYS A 167 3.25 8.17 10.49
N TRP A 168 2.47 8.20 9.41
CA TRP A 168 1.07 8.69 9.45
C TRP A 168 0.23 7.89 10.43
N TYR A 169 0.36 6.56 10.43
CA TYR A 169 -0.32 5.69 11.37
C TYR A 169 0.04 6.01 12.84
N ARG A 170 1.34 6.18 13.15
CA ARG A 170 1.78 6.53 14.51
C ARG A 170 1.33 7.91 14.96
N THR A 171 1.23 8.87 14.03
CA THR A 171 0.78 10.24 14.35
C THR A 171 -0.73 10.29 14.58
N TRP A 172 -1.48 9.43 13.88
CA TRP A 172 -2.94 9.33 14.08
C TRP A 172 -3.30 8.60 15.39
N ARG A 173 -2.59 7.54 15.77
CA ARG A 173 -2.82 6.74 16.98
C ARG A 173 -2.45 7.50 18.25
#